data_fa5c59fe538c579d740ceb939e04baef
#
_entry.id   fa5c59fe538c579d740ceb939e04baef
#
_cell.length_a   1.000
_cell.length_b   1.000
_cell.length_c   1.000
_cell.angle_alpha   90.00
_cell.angle_beta   90.00
_cell.angle_gamma   90.00
#
_symmetry.space_group_name_H-M   'P 1'
#
loop_
_entity.id
_entity.type
_entity.pdbx_description
1 polymer ?
#
loop_
_entity_poly.entity_id
_entity_poly.type
_entity_poly.pdbx_seq_one_letter_code
_entity_poly.pdbx_strand_id
1 'polypeptide(L)'
;MTGWIVAILLLSGLIGLHLGWRRRYRLLALGQAAKPAGVTDALGVTDMFENMAEGVLVTNQKGIIEFANPSFCKLFELATEPKDQTVMEAIRIHEVHELVNLLRQNNQVVQEEIMLPNLDQQFLQVNGVAIRDRNENHRGAIFVFHDLTRLKRLENLRQEFVANVSHELRTPLSIIKGYVETLLDSETDAESLSHRFLKKIENHSNRLTFLIEDILALSHLESGDIGLDLREVNVRQLAEGVLDGLREMADKKKVRLENGVPENLTLYADSQRLFQALNNLVENGIKYGGACVRVSAANANGELDLCVEDNGPGISAEACDRIFERFFRVDKARSRELGGTGLGLSIVKHVTQLHGGTARVESTLGQGASFHLTFPTPQT
;
A
#
# COMPACT_ATOMS: atom_id res chain seq x y z
N MET A 1 -3.08 -37.10 2.17
CA MET A 1 -2.55 -37.23 3.55
C MET A 1 -1.57 -36.12 3.98
N THR A 2 -1.30 -35.10 3.17
CA THR A 2 -0.31 -34.03 3.49
C THR A 2 -0.87 -32.78 4.19
N GLY A 3 -2.17 -32.52 4.12
CA GLY A 3 -2.78 -31.32 4.73
C GLY A 3 -2.86 -31.34 6.27
N TRP A 4 -2.99 -32.50 6.87
CA TRP A 4 -3.08 -32.62 8.34
C TRP A 4 -1.74 -32.43 9.07
N ILE A 5 -0.63 -32.76 8.41
CA ILE A 5 0.72 -32.60 8.98
C ILE A 5 1.09 -31.13 9.08
N VAL A 6 0.73 -30.31 8.08
CA VAL A 6 0.97 -28.86 8.09
C VAL A 6 0.12 -28.16 9.15
N ALA A 7 -1.14 -28.59 9.34
CA ALA A 7 -2.02 -28.06 10.39
C ALA A 7 -1.48 -28.38 11.82
N ILE A 8 -0.95 -29.58 12.03
CA ILE A 8 -0.37 -29.99 13.32
C ILE A 8 0.92 -29.23 13.61
N LEU A 9 1.77 -28.97 12.59
CA LEU A 9 3.00 -28.19 12.76
C LEU A 9 2.72 -26.70 13.05
N LEU A 10 1.69 -26.11 12.43
CA LEU A 10 1.27 -24.74 12.73
C LEU A 10 0.64 -24.63 14.14
N LEU A 11 -0.14 -25.63 14.56
CA LEU A 11 -0.72 -25.65 15.91
C LEU A 11 0.34 -25.84 17.00
N SER A 12 1.35 -26.68 16.76
CA SER A 12 2.47 -26.88 17.69
C SER A 12 3.36 -25.64 17.80
N GLY A 13 3.55 -24.89 16.71
CA GLY A 13 4.27 -23.60 16.71
C GLY A 13 3.54 -22.53 17.53
N LEU A 14 2.22 -22.41 17.39
CA LEU A 14 1.38 -21.48 18.16
C LEU A 14 1.34 -21.83 19.66
N ILE A 15 1.27 -23.12 20.00
CA ILE A 15 1.31 -23.59 21.38
C ILE A 15 2.70 -23.34 21.99
N GLY A 16 3.78 -23.55 21.26
CA GLY A 16 5.16 -23.25 21.69
C GLY A 16 5.39 -21.76 21.99
N LEU A 17 4.86 -20.87 21.14
CA LEU A 17 4.88 -19.42 21.34
C LEU A 17 4.05 -19.01 22.59
N HIS A 18 2.87 -19.60 22.78
CA HIS A 18 2.00 -19.30 23.92
C HIS A 18 2.59 -19.81 25.24
N LEU A 19 3.22 -20.99 25.24
CA LEU A 19 3.91 -21.54 26.40
C LEU A 19 5.20 -20.80 26.74
N GLY A 20 5.94 -20.32 25.72
CA GLY A 20 7.12 -19.49 25.90
C GLY A 20 6.77 -18.12 26.52
N TRP A 21 5.66 -17.53 26.12
CA TRP A 21 5.14 -16.29 26.68
C TRP A 21 4.68 -16.48 28.14
N ARG A 22 3.92 -17.55 28.43
CA ARG A 22 3.52 -17.89 29.82
C ARG A 22 4.71 -18.16 30.73
N ARG A 23 5.77 -18.78 30.24
CA ARG A 23 6.99 -19.05 31.02
C ARG A 23 7.75 -17.76 31.36
N ARG A 24 7.79 -16.80 30.41
CA ARG A 24 8.37 -15.47 30.62
C ARG A 24 7.59 -14.64 31.65
N TYR A 25 6.26 -14.71 31.62
CA TYR A 25 5.40 -14.04 32.61
C TYR A 25 5.53 -14.66 34.02
N ARG A 26 5.67 -15.99 34.16
CA ARG A 26 5.90 -16.63 35.46
C ARG A 26 7.27 -16.32 36.07
N LEU A 27 8.30 -16.12 35.24
CA LEU A 27 9.64 -15.75 35.73
C LEU A 27 9.68 -14.31 36.22
N LEU A 28 8.84 -13.42 35.68
CA LEU A 28 8.67 -12.06 36.18
C LEU A 28 7.86 -11.98 37.48
N ALA A 29 6.98 -12.94 37.71
CA ALA A 29 6.16 -13.01 38.94
C ALA A 29 6.86 -13.68 40.17
N LEU A 30 7.97 -14.40 39.96
CA LEU A 30 8.72 -15.08 41.01
C LEU A 30 9.96 -14.32 41.51
N GLY A 31 10.18 -13.11 41.01
CA GLY A 31 11.31 -12.24 41.39
C GLY A 31 11.07 -11.34 42.61
N GLN A 32 10.12 -11.64 43.52
CA GLN A 32 9.97 -10.90 44.77
C GLN A 32 10.71 -11.57 45.92
N ALA A 33 12.02 -11.43 45.96
CA ALA A 33 12.78 -11.46 47.20
C ALA A 33 14.25 -11.07 46.94
N ALA A 34 14.52 -9.77 46.83
CA ALA A 34 15.74 -9.13 47.34
C ALA A 34 15.67 -7.65 46.94
N LYS A 35 15.56 -6.75 47.90
CA LYS A 35 15.85 -5.32 47.70
C LYS A 35 17.34 -5.17 47.36
N PRO A 36 17.68 -4.64 46.18
CA PRO A 36 18.86 -3.81 46.04
C PRO A 36 18.42 -2.35 46.18
N ALA A 37 18.78 -1.73 47.27
CA ALA A 37 18.79 -0.29 47.36
C ALA A 37 19.72 0.26 46.28
N GLY A 38 19.21 1.18 45.45
CA GLY A 38 20.06 2.14 44.80
C GLY A 38 20.01 2.33 43.27
N VAL A 39 19.07 1.66 42.54
CA VAL A 39 18.97 1.94 41.07
C VAL A 39 17.57 2.34 40.62
N THR A 40 16.55 2.15 41.44
CA THR A 40 15.13 2.43 41.13
C THR A 40 14.70 3.87 41.39
N ASP A 41 15.56 4.71 42.00
CA ASP A 41 15.24 6.13 42.29
C ASP A 41 15.80 7.14 41.28
N ALA A 42 16.52 6.69 40.25
CA ALA A 42 17.16 7.60 39.29
C ALA A 42 16.39 7.77 37.95
N LEU A 43 15.51 6.83 37.61
CA LEU A 43 14.53 6.98 36.52
C LEU A 43 13.17 6.82 37.17
N GLY A 44 12.51 7.90 37.52
CA GLY A 44 11.17 7.86 38.08
C GLY A 44 10.24 7.07 37.15
N VAL A 45 9.31 6.28 37.72
CA VAL A 45 8.32 5.53 36.96
C VAL A 45 7.58 6.46 36.00
N THR A 46 7.43 7.73 36.34
CA THR A 46 6.85 8.80 35.52
C THR A 46 7.67 9.02 34.26
N ASP A 47 9.01 9.12 34.38
CA ASP A 47 9.90 9.32 33.23
C ASP A 47 9.82 8.16 32.21
N MET A 48 9.55 6.92 32.70
CA MET A 48 9.35 5.78 31.80
C MET A 48 8.06 5.92 30.99
N PHE A 49 6.96 6.35 31.62
CA PHE A 49 5.69 6.56 30.93
C PHE A 49 5.75 7.77 29.99
N GLU A 50 6.46 8.83 30.35
CA GLU A 50 6.64 10.02 29.52
C GLU A 50 7.35 9.71 28.20
N ASN A 51 8.30 8.77 28.20
CA ASN A 51 9.09 8.40 27.02
C ASN A 51 8.52 7.19 26.24
N MET A 52 7.35 6.67 26.59
CA MET A 52 6.70 5.60 25.83
C MET A 52 6.17 6.13 24.48
N ALA A 53 6.32 5.30 23.43
CA ALA A 53 5.78 5.61 22.10
C ALA A 53 4.25 5.50 22.06
N GLU A 54 3.70 4.61 22.90
CA GLU A 54 2.26 4.41 23.06
C GLU A 54 1.64 5.54 23.90
N GLY A 55 0.38 5.87 23.59
CA GLY A 55 -0.40 6.76 24.41
C GLY A 55 -0.77 6.08 25.75
N VAL A 56 -0.45 6.71 26.88
CA VAL A 56 -0.81 6.21 28.21
C VAL A 56 -1.72 7.21 28.90
N LEU A 57 -2.85 6.70 29.41
CA LEU A 57 -3.83 7.45 30.18
C LEU A 57 -4.08 6.74 31.50
N VAL A 58 -4.04 7.47 32.62
CA VAL A 58 -4.39 6.98 33.96
C VAL A 58 -5.57 7.78 34.46
N THR A 59 -6.60 7.07 34.95
CA THR A 59 -7.79 7.68 35.55
C THR A 59 -7.97 7.22 36.97
N ASN A 60 -8.58 8.04 37.80
CA ASN A 60 -9.02 7.66 39.16
C ASN A 60 -10.33 6.90 39.17
N GLN A 61 -10.84 6.58 40.37
CA GLN A 61 -12.12 5.86 40.59
C GLN A 61 -13.34 6.56 39.94
N LYS A 62 -13.29 7.90 39.78
CA LYS A 62 -14.38 8.68 39.21
C LYS A 62 -14.26 8.80 37.67
N GLY A 63 -13.19 8.26 37.05
CA GLY A 63 -12.93 8.41 35.61
C GLY A 63 -12.31 9.76 35.26
N ILE A 64 -11.76 10.49 36.26
CA ILE A 64 -11.04 11.73 36.07
C ILE A 64 -9.58 11.38 35.74
N ILE A 65 -8.98 12.07 34.79
CA ILE A 65 -7.61 11.87 34.29
C ILE A 65 -6.64 12.38 35.37
N GLU A 66 -5.79 11.49 35.86
CA GLU A 66 -4.68 11.81 36.77
C GLU A 66 -3.36 11.99 36.04
N PHE A 67 -3.17 11.29 34.92
CA PHE A 67 -1.96 11.35 34.11
C PHE A 67 -2.28 11.01 32.63
N ALA A 68 -1.66 11.73 31.72
CA ALA A 68 -1.61 11.43 30.30
C ALA A 68 -0.21 11.76 29.76
N ASN A 69 0.43 10.79 29.11
CA ASN A 69 1.77 11.04 28.58
C ASN A 69 1.77 11.89 27.30
N PRO A 70 2.92 12.42 26.89
CA PRO A 70 3.04 13.23 25.66
C PRO A 70 2.55 12.50 24.40
N SER A 71 2.76 11.18 24.31
CA SER A 71 2.29 10.37 23.17
C SER A 71 0.77 10.29 23.11
N PHE A 72 0.07 10.22 24.26
CA PHE A 72 -1.38 10.33 24.30
C PHE A 72 -1.86 11.70 23.82
N CYS A 73 -1.25 12.77 24.30
CA CYS A 73 -1.60 14.13 23.88
C CYS A 73 -1.40 14.32 22.37
N LYS A 74 -0.30 13.79 21.82
CA LYS A 74 -0.02 13.83 20.37
C LYS A 74 -1.03 13.01 19.57
N LEU A 75 -1.42 11.82 20.05
CA LEU A 75 -2.36 10.92 19.38
C LEU A 75 -3.75 11.55 19.22
N PHE A 76 -4.18 12.32 20.24
CA PHE A 76 -5.48 12.98 20.25
C PHE A 76 -5.39 14.49 19.95
N GLU A 77 -4.25 14.97 19.43
CA GLU A 77 -4.00 16.38 19.06
C GLU A 77 -4.30 17.38 20.20
N LEU A 78 -4.03 16.99 21.43
CA LEU A 78 -4.28 17.84 22.59
C LEU A 78 -3.11 18.82 22.78
N ALA A 79 -3.44 20.11 22.93
CA ALA A 79 -2.43 21.15 23.12
C ALA A 79 -1.73 21.11 24.51
N THR A 80 -2.41 20.54 25.53
CA THR A 80 -1.95 20.44 26.91
C THR A 80 -2.39 19.11 27.52
N GLU A 81 -1.70 18.67 28.59
CA GLU A 81 -2.11 17.50 29.36
C GLU A 81 -3.51 17.71 29.95
N PRO A 82 -4.47 16.80 29.71
CA PRO A 82 -5.86 16.94 30.14
C PRO A 82 -6.06 16.49 31.61
N LYS A 83 -5.23 16.96 32.52
CA LYS A 83 -5.30 16.62 33.93
C LYS A 83 -6.56 17.20 34.59
N ASP A 84 -7.12 16.47 35.55
CA ASP A 84 -8.32 16.83 36.32
C ASP A 84 -9.62 16.95 35.49
N GLN A 85 -9.61 16.53 34.22
CA GLN A 85 -10.78 16.45 33.35
C GLN A 85 -11.31 15.02 33.26
N THR A 86 -12.56 14.85 32.88
CA THR A 86 -13.08 13.55 32.46
C THR A 86 -12.57 13.21 31.07
N VAL A 87 -12.49 11.91 30.76
CA VAL A 87 -12.07 11.45 29.41
C VAL A 87 -12.98 12.05 28.32
N MET A 88 -14.28 12.19 28.61
CA MET A 88 -15.25 12.75 27.66
C MET A 88 -15.04 14.25 27.42
N GLU A 89 -14.62 15.00 28.43
CA GLU A 89 -14.29 16.43 28.29
C GLU A 89 -12.98 16.62 27.50
N ALA A 90 -12.00 15.73 27.73
CA ALA A 90 -10.68 15.83 27.12
C ALA A 90 -10.66 15.46 25.64
N ILE A 91 -11.21 14.32 25.27
CA ILE A 91 -11.07 13.76 23.91
C ILE A 91 -12.41 13.61 23.16
N ARG A 92 -13.55 13.74 23.84
CA ARG A 92 -14.92 13.69 23.25
C ARG A 92 -15.21 12.47 22.37
N ILE A 93 -14.61 11.32 22.69
CA ILE A 93 -14.77 10.07 21.98
C ILE A 93 -15.59 9.13 22.84
N HIS A 94 -16.77 8.78 22.35
CA HIS A 94 -17.75 7.99 23.10
C HIS A 94 -17.24 6.59 23.41
N GLU A 95 -16.60 5.95 22.44
CA GLU A 95 -16.06 4.60 22.55
C GLU A 95 -15.04 4.50 23.70
N VAL A 96 -14.14 5.47 23.83
CA VAL A 96 -13.16 5.49 24.92
C VAL A 96 -13.83 5.74 26.27
N HIS A 97 -14.87 6.59 26.30
CA HIS A 97 -15.65 6.81 27.51
C HIS A 97 -16.37 5.52 27.98
N GLU A 98 -16.96 4.76 27.05
CA GLU A 98 -17.58 3.47 27.36
C GLU A 98 -16.56 2.47 27.91
N LEU A 99 -15.35 2.38 27.36
CA LEU A 99 -14.28 1.53 27.88
C LEU A 99 -13.90 1.88 29.32
N VAL A 100 -13.82 3.18 29.64
CA VAL A 100 -13.58 3.62 31.02
C VAL A 100 -14.70 3.15 31.96
N ASN A 101 -15.97 3.27 31.53
CA ASN A 101 -17.11 2.84 32.31
C ASN A 101 -17.18 1.30 32.47
N LEU A 102 -16.85 0.54 31.43
CA LEU A 102 -16.78 -0.93 31.49
C LEU A 102 -15.75 -1.40 32.49
N LEU A 103 -14.55 -0.81 32.53
CA LEU A 103 -13.51 -1.16 33.51
C LEU A 103 -13.91 -0.81 34.94
N ARG A 104 -14.68 0.25 35.15
CA ARG A 104 -15.22 0.61 36.46
C ARG A 104 -16.22 -0.41 36.98
N GLN A 105 -17.00 -1.05 36.09
CA GLN A 105 -18.06 -2.00 36.47
C GLN A 105 -17.59 -3.43 36.55
N ASN A 106 -16.79 -3.89 35.60
CA ASN A 106 -16.58 -5.32 35.34
C ASN A 106 -15.18 -5.84 35.69
N ASN A 107 -14.23 -5.01 36.08
CA ASN A 107 -12.87 -5.42 36.44
C ASN A 107 -12.11 -6.30 35.42
N GLN A 108 -12.57 -6.35 34.17
CA GLN A 108 -11.95 -7.16 33.14
C GLN A 108 -10.92 -6.30 32.37
N VAL A 109 -9.85 -6.95 31.92
CA VAL A 109 -8.97 -6.36 30.92
C VAL A 109 -9.80 -6.14 29.66
N VAL A 110 -9.86 -4.91 29.21
CA VAL A 110 -10.54 -4.55 27.97
C VAL A 110 -9.48 -4.42 26.89
N GLN A 111 -9.72 -5.07 25.76
CA GLN A 111 -8.92 -4.91 24.55
C GLN A 111 -9.88 -4.66 23.40
N GLU A 112 -9.90 -3.44 22.91
CA GLU A 112 -10.83 -2.99 21.88
C GLU A 112 -10.08 -2.28 20.77
N GLU A 113 -10.53 -2.49 19.52
CA GLU A 113 -10.08 -1.69 18.37
C GLU A 113 -11.12 -0.61 18.12
N ILE A 114 -10.70 0.64 18.13
CA ILE A 114 -11.55 1.80 17.85
C ILE A 114 -11.07 2.52 16.58
N MET A 115 -12.00 3.01 15.79
CA MET A 115 -11.73 3.86 14.64
C MET A 115 -12.14 5.29 14.96
N LEU A 116 -11.22 6.24 14.76
CA LEU A 116 -11.45 7.66 14.98
C LEU A 116 -11.75 8.34 13.64
N PRO A 117 -13.03 8.58 13.29
CA PRO A 117 -13.39 9.12 11.98
C PRO A 117 -12.94 10.58 11.79
N ASN A 118 -12.77 11.33 12.88
CA ASN A 118 -12.42 12.75 12.86
C ASN A 118 -10.91 13.03 12.78
N LEU A 119 -10.07 12.00 12.94
CA LEU A 119 -8.60 12.08 12.94
C LEU A 119 -8.04 11.22 11.80
N ASP A 120 -8.26 11.63 10.53
CA ASP A 120 -7.76 10.94 9.33
C ASP A 120 -7.99 9.41 9.31
N GLN A 121 -9.13 8.95 9.85
CA GLN A 121 -9.45 7.53 9.99
C GLN A 121 -8.34 6.75 10.74
N GLN A 122 -7.92 7.26 11.88
CA GLN A 122 -6.97 6.55 12.73
C GLN A 122 -7.61 5.29 13.34
N PHE A 123 -6.82 4.22 13.40
CA PHE A 123 -7.19 2.97 14.05
C PHE A 123 -6.35 2.80 15.30
N LEU A 124 -6.99 2.72 16.45
CA LEU A 124 -6.33 2.54 17.73
C LEU A 124 -6.73 1.22 18.36
N GLN A 125 -5.75 0.52 18.93
CA GLN A 125 -6.01 -0.55 19.87
C GLN A 125 -5.90 0.00 21.29
N VAL A 126 -6.95 -0.15 22.07
CA VAL A 126 -7.00 0.32 23.46
C VAL A 126 -6.98 -0.87 24.39
N ASN A 127 -5.96 -0.92 25.25
CA ASN A 127 -5.84 -1.91 26.30
C ASN A 127 -6.06 -1.23 27.65
N GLY A 128 -7.07 -1.64 28.40
CA GLY A 128 -7.39 -1.08 29.71
C GLY A 128 -7.28 -2.09 30.84
N VAL A 129 -6.70 -1.67 31.95
CA VAL A 129 -6.55 -2.48 33.17
C VAL A 129 -6.96 -1.67 34.38
N ALA A 130 -7.82 -2.25 35.25
CA ALA A 130 -8.20 -1.62 36.51
C ALA A 130 -7.05 -1.64 37.51
N ILE A 131 -6.81 -0.52 38.19
CA ILE A 131 -5.87 -0.40 39.33
C ILE A 131 -6.64 -0.68 40.62
N ARG A 132 -6.11 -1.56 41.47
CA ARG A 132 -6.68 -1.89 42.78
C ARG A 132 -5.70 -1.67 43.92
N ASP A 133 -6.25 -1.40 45.11
CA ASP A 133 -5.47 -1.37 46.31
C ASP A 133 -5.26 -2.79 46.87
N ARG A 134 -4.53 -2.89 48.00
CA ARG A 134 -4.28 -4.18 48.70
C ARG A 134 -5.54 -4.85 49.22
N ASN A 135 -6.65 -4.14 49.34
CA ASN A 135 -7.96 -4.61 49.80
C ASN A 135 -8.91 -4.89 48.63
N GLU A 136 -8.38 -5.01 47.39
CA GLU A 136 -9.13 -5.22 46.15
C GLU A 136 -10.11 -4.10 45.78
N ASN A 137 -10.08 -2.95 46.44
CA ASN A 137 -10.92 -1.83 46.04
C ASN A 137 -10.38 -1.18 44.77
N HIS A 138 -11.29 -0.85 43.86
CA HIS A 138 -10.96 -0.15 42.63
C HIS A 138 -10.42 1.26 42.94
N ARG A 139 -9.22 1.60 42.45
CA ARG A 139 -8.59 2.91 42.62
C ARG A 139 -8.58 3.75 41.37
N GLY A 140 -8.65 3.11 40.21
CA GLY A 140 -8.60 3.76 38.91
C GLY A 140 -8.36 2.77 37.78
N ALA A 141 -7.93 3.25 36.64
CA ALA A 141 -7.60 2.42 35.48
C ALA A 141 -6.40 3.00 34.72
N ILE A 142 -5.63 2.13 34.09
CA ILE A 142 -4.59 2.47 33.12
C ILE A 142 -5.08 2.03 31.76
N PHE A 143 -4.97 2.92 30.78
CA PHE A 143 -5.23 2.64 29.39
C PHE A 143 -3.96 2.85 28.57
N VAL A 144 -3.68 1.94 27.66
CA VAL A 144 -2.59 2.03 26.69
C VAL A 144 -3.20 2.03 25.30
N PHE A 145 -2.84 3.02 24.51
CA PHE A 145 -3.32 3.25 23.16
C PHE A 145 -2.20 2.96 22.16
N HIS A 146 -2.40 1.97 21.30
CA HIS A 146 -1.52 1.64 20.21
C HIS A 146 -2.10 2.17 18.90
N ASP A 147 -1.31 2.92 18.15
CA ASP A 147 -1.69 3.35 16.81
C ASP A 147 -1.47 2.21 15.80
N LEU A 148 -2.57 1.63 15.34
CA LEU A 148 -2.59 0.60 14.31
C LEU A 148 -2.86 1.15 12.91
N THR A 149 -2.95 2.46 12.73
CA THR A 149 -3.38 3.09 11.47
C THR A 149 -2.57 2.61 10.28
N ARG A 150 -1.24 2.60 10.41
CA ARG A 150 -0.36 2.12 9.34
C ARG A 150 -0.59 0.63 9.03
N LEU A 151 -0.74 -0.20 10.05
CA LEU A 151 -0.98 -1.64 9.88
C LEU A 151 -2.33 -1.89 9.18
N LYS A 152 -3.40 -1.26 9.66
CA LYS A 152 -4.75 -1.38 9.09
C LYS A 152 -4.82 -0.85 7.65
N ARG A 153 -4.15 0.26 7.36
CA ARG A 153 -4.05 0.77 5.98
C ARG A 153 -3.37 -0.24 5.06
N LEU A 154 -2.28 -0.89 5.50
CA LEU A 154 -1.60 -1.93 4.73
C LEU A 154 -2.48 -3.18 4.56
N GLU A 155 -3.18 -3.62 5.59
CA GLU A 155 -4.13 -4.73 5.51
C GLU A 155 -5.27 -4.44 4.53
N ASN A 156 -5.87 -3.24 4.59
CA ASN A 156 -6.93 -2.81 3.69
C ASN A 156 -6.45 -2.75 2.24
N LEU A 157 -5.26 -2.17 1.99
CA LEU A 157 -4.65 -2.15 0.65
C LEU A 157 -4.42 -3.56 0.10
N ARG A 158 -3.99 -4.50 0.96
CA ARG A 158 -3.81 -5.90 0.57
C ARG A 158 -5.14 -6.59 0.25
N GLN A 159 -6.17 -6.37 1.07
CA GLN A 159 -7.51 -6.93 0.84
C GLN A 159 -8.12 -6.37 -0.45
N GLU A 160 -8.03 -5.06 -0.66
CA GLU A 160 -8.48 -4.40 -1.88
C GLU A 160 -7.75 -4.92 -3.11
N PHE A 161 -6.43 -5.12 -3.03
CA PHE A 161 -5.64 -5.73 -4.10
C PHE A 161 -6.15 -7.12 -4.47
N VAL A 162 -6.34 -8.03 -3.50
CA VAL A 162 -6.85 -9.39 -3.75
C VAL A 162 -8.26 -9.37 -4.34
N ALA A 163 -9.13 -8.50 -3.84
CA ALA A 163 -10.49 -8.33 -4.37
C ALA A 163 -10.46 -7.85 -5.83
N ASN A 164 -9.66 -6.84 -6.13
CA ASN A 164 -9.52 -6.28 -7.49
C ASN A 164 -8.93 -7.30 -8.46
N VAL A 165 -7.88 -8.04 -8.07
CA VAL A 165 -7.32 -9.15 -8.87
C VAL A 165 -8.40 -10.16 -9.20
N SER A 166 -9.17 -10.59 -8.19
CA SER A 166 -10.24 -11.59 -8.37
C SER A 166 -11.30 -11.10 -9.35
N HIS A 167 -11.69 -9.85 -9.28
CA HIS A 167 -12.65 -9.24 -10.19
C HIS A 167 -12.13 -9.12 -11.62
N GLU A 168 -10.87 -8.63 -11.79
CA GLU A 168 -10.28 -8.44 -13.12
C GLU A 168 -9.92 -9.77 -13.81
N LEU A 169 -9.71 -10.87 -13.06
CA LEU A 169 -9.56 -12.22 -13.61
C LEU A 169 -10.91 -12.85 -13.98
N ARG A 170 -11.93 -12.69 -13.13
CA ARG A 170 -13.24 -13.32 -13.31
C ARG A 170 -13.95 -12.84 -14.58
N THR A 171 -13.89 -11.55 -14.86
CA THR A 171 -14.59 -10.93 -16.00
C THR A 171 -14.18 -11.54 -17.35
N PRO A 172 -12.90 -11.52 -17.78
CA PRO A 172 -12.49 -12.12 -19.04
C PRO A 172 -12.73 -13.64 -19.10
N LEU A 173 -12.54 -14.33 -17.96
CA LEU A 173 -12.79 -15.78 -17.87
C LEU A 173 -14.26 -16.13 -18.13
N SER A 174 -15.20 -15.37 -17.55
CA SER A 174 -16.63 -15.56 -17.78
C SER A 174 -17.03 -15.29 -19.24
N ILE A 175 -16.40 -14.30 -19.87
CA ILE A 175 -16.62 -13.98 -21.29
C ILE A 175 -16.09 -15.10 -22.19
N ILE A 176 -14.88 -15.59 -21.93
CA ILE A 176 -14.31 -16.75 -22.64
C ILE A 176 -15.25 -17.94 -22.54
N LYS A 177 -15.67 -18.27 -21.30
CA LYS A 177 -16.58 -19.38 -21.05
C LYS A 177 -17.89 -19.24 -21.84
N GLY A 178 -18.53 -18.07 -21.84
CA GLY A 178 -19.75 -17.81 -22.57
C GLY A 178 -19.60 -17.97 -24.10
N TYR A 179 -18.47 -17.51 -24.67
CA TYR A 179 -18.22 -17.73 -26.11
C TYR A 179 -17.95 -19.19 -26.42
N VAL A 180 -17.27 -19.94 -25.57
CA VAL A 180 -17.06 -21.39 -25.74
C VAL A 180 -18.41 -22.14 -25.68
N GLU A 181 -19.24 -21.83 -24.67
CA GLU A 181 -20.58 -22.42 -24.56
C GLU A 181 -21.42 -22.13 -25.82
N THR A 182 -21.43 -20.88 -26.30
CA THR A 182 -22.13 -20.49 -27.51
C THR A 182 -21.62 -21.25 -28.75
N LEU A 183 -20.30 -21.47 -28.86
CA LEU A 183 -19.72 -22.24 -29.97
C LEU A 183 -20.08 -23.70 -29.90
N LEU A 184 -20.20 -24.30 -28.73
CA LEU A 184 -20.58 -25.70 -28.54
C LEU A 184 -22.08 -25.96 -28.81
N ASP A 185 -22.92 -24.96 -28.45
CA ASP A 185 -24.37 -25.05 -28.62
C ASP A 185 -24.83 -24.64 -30.04
N SER A 186 -23.95 -24.07 -30.87
CA SER A 186 -24.30 -23.62 -32.21
C SER A 186 -24.34 -24.77 -33.20
N GLU A 187 -25.51 -25.17 -33.62
CA GLU A 187 -25.70 -26.09 -34.78
C GLU A 187 -25.43 -25.40 -36.15
N THR A 188 -25.04 -24.12 -36.13
CA THR A 188 -24.94 -23.30 -37.33
C THR A 188 -23.52 -23.28 -37.86
N ASP A 189 -23.30 -23.79 -39.06
CA ASP A 189 -22.07 -23.77 -39.88
C ASP A 189 -21.64 -22.36 -40.37
N ALA A 190 -21.91 -21.32 -39.64
CA ALA A 190 -21.43 -19.96 -39.99
C ALA A 190 -19.95 -19.80 -39.59
N GLU A 191 -19.05 -20.27 -40.45
CA GLU A 191 -17.58 -20.15 -40.32
C GLU A 191 -17.12 -18.72 -39.92
N SER A 192 -17.81 -17.71 -40.45
CA SER A 192 -17.60 -16.28 -40.11
C SER A 192 -17.94 -15.97 -38.64
N LEU A 193 -18.97 -16.57 -38.04
CA LEU A 193 -19.40 -16.35 -36.67
C LEU A 193 -18.45 -17.04 -35.69
N SER A 194 -18.07 -18.26 -35.98
CA SER A 194 -17.10 -19.03 -35.21
C SER A 194 -15.73 -18.34 -35.16
N HIS A 195 -15.27 -17.81 -36.30
CA HIS A 195 -14.01 -17.06 -36.35
C HIS A 195 -14.06 -15.79 -35.47
N ARG A 196 -15.18 -15.06 -35.46
CA ARG A 196 -15.35 -13.86 -34.60
C ARG A 196 -15.33 -14.21 -33.11
N PHE A 197 -15.95 -15.32 -32.71
CA PHE A 197 -15.92 -15.76 -31.29
C PHE A 197 -14.51 -16.23 -30.88
N LEU A 198 -13.84 -17.02 -31.71
CA LEU A 198 -12.46 -17.43 -31.48
C LEU A 198 -11.51 -16.22 -31.32
N LYS A 199 -11.67 -15.19 -32.16
CA LYS A 199 -10.89 -13.96 -32.06
C LYS A 199 -11.16 -13.21 -30.75
N LYS A 200 -12.39 -13.21 -30.25
CA LYS A 200 -12.73 -12.65 -28.93
C LYS A 200 -12.15 -13.46 -27.79
N ILE A 201 -12.18 -14.79 -27.86
CA ILE A 201 -11.55 -15.68 -26.87
C ILE A 201 -10.05 -15.41 -26.83
N GLU A 202 -9.38 -15.34 -27.99
CA GLU A 202 -7.96 -15.02 -28.09
C GLU A 202 -7.62 -13.68 -27.40
N ASN A 203 -8.39 -12.63 -27.69
CA ASN A 203 -8.17 -11.31 -27.10
C ASN A 203 -8.32 -11.32 -25.57
N HIS A 204 -9.33 -12.02 -25.03
CA HIS A 204 -9.51 -12.12 -23.59
C HIS A 204 -8.48 -13.02 -22.92
N SER A 205 -7.99 -14.06 -23.60
CA SER A 205 -6.89 -14.91 -23.14
C SER A 205 -5.59 -14.11 -23.04
N ASN A 206 -5.25 -13.37 -24.09
CA ASN A 206 -4.06 -12.50 -24.10
C ASN A 206 -4.13 -11.45 -22.96
N ARG A 207 -5.31 -10.87 -22.75
CA ARG A 207 -5.52 -9.94 -21.63
C ARG A 207 -5.29 -10.58 -20.27
N LEU A 208 -5.73 -11.84 -20.07
CA LEU A 208 -5.44 -12.59 -18.82
C LEU A 208 -3.96 -12.81 -18.65
N THR A 209 -3.23 -13.16 -19.71
CA THR A 209 -1.77 -13.33 -19.67
C THR A 209 -1.08 -12.05 -19.21
N PHE A 210 -1.38 -10.91 -19.84
CA PHE A 210 -0.81 -9.62 -19.42
C PHE A 210 -1.14 -9.25 -17.97
N LEU A 211 -2.38 -9.52 -17.52
CA LEU A 211 -2.75 -9.26 -16.13
C LEU A 211 -1.94 -10.11 -15.15
N ILE A 212 -1.74 -11.39 -15.47
CA ILE A 212 -0.92 -12.29 -14.64
C ILE A 212 0.52 -11.84 -14.61
N GLU A 213 1.09 -11.45 -15.76
CA GLU A 213 2.46 -10.93 -15.86
C GLU A 213 2.64 -9.65 -15.03
N ASP A 214 1.68 -8.72 -15.08
CA ASP A 214 1.68 -7.50 -14.27
C ASP A 214 1.62 -7.80 -12.77
N ILE A 215 0.77 -8.75 -12.35
CA ILE A 215 0.66 -9.18 -10.94
C ILE A 215 1.95 -9.82 -10.47
N LEU A 216 2.55 -10.70 -11.25
CA LEU A 216 3.83 -11.34 -10.92
C LEU A 216 4.95 -10.29 -10.85
N ALA A 217 5.03 -9.38 -11.81
CA ALA A 217 5.99 -8.29 -11.80
C ALA A 217 5.86 -7.43 -10.54
N LEU A 218 4.63 -7.04 -10.19
CA LEU A 218 4.37 -6.24 -8.98
C LEU A 218 4.72 -7.02 -7.70
N SER A 219 4.32 -8.29 -7.60
CA SER A 219 4.65 -9.15 -6.45
C SER A 219 6.17 -9.30 -6.27
N HIS A 220 6.89 -9.49 -7.35
CA HIS A 220 8.36 -9.56 -7.32
C HIS A 220 9.00 -8.25 -6.90
N LEU A 221 8.48 -7.11 -7.37
CA LEU A 221 8.98 -5.78 -6.99
C LEU A 221 8.73 -5.46 -5.51
N GLU A 222 7.65 -5.97 -4.91
CA GLU A 222 7.25 -5.71 -3.51
C GLU A 222 7.92 -6.65 -2.49
N SER A 223 8.33 -7.84 -2.89
CA SER A 223 8.97 -8.80 -1.96
C SER A 223 10.31 -8.31 -1.41
N GLY A 224 10.94 -7.33 -2.06
CA GLY A 224 12.24 -6.83 -1.66
C GLY A 224 13.39 -7.83 -1.84
N ASP A 225 13.08 -9.06 -2.28
CA ASP A 225 14.05 -10.14 -2.44
C ASP A 225 14.88 -10.05 -3.72
N ILE A 226 14.54 -9.13 -4.61
CA ILE A 226 15.25 -8.97 -5.89
C ILE A 226 16.26 -7.84 -5.75
N GLY A 227 17.53 -8.24 -5.63
CA GLY A 227 18.62 -7.32 -5.86
C GLY A 227 18.53 -6.76 -7.29
N LEU A 228 18.52 -5.42 -7.43
CA LEU A 228 18.61 -4.78 -8.74
C LEU A 228 19.95 -5.14 -9.39
N ASP A 229 19.92 -5.54 -10.65
CA ASP A 229 21.12 -5.69 -11.48
C ASP A 229 21.52 -4.32 -12.05
N LEU A 230 22.08 -3.48 -11.17
CA LEU A 230 22.45 -2.13 -11.52
C LEU A 230 23.68 -2.10 -12.43
N ARG A 231 23.53 -1.51 -13.61
CA ARG A 231 24.58 -1.33 -14.63
C ARG A 231 24.48 0.06 -15.24
N GLU A 232 25.53 0.48 -15.91
CA GLU A 232 25.49 1.67 -16.73
C GLU A 232 24.62 1.43 -17.97
N VAL A 233 23.51 2.14 -18.10
CA VAL A 233 22.53 2.02 -19.17
C VAL A 233 22.56 3.28 -20.01
N ASN A 234 22.71 3.15 -21.33
CA ASN A 234 22.49 4.25 -22.26
C ASN A 234 20.99 4.48 -22.43
N VAL A 235 20.51 5.62 -21.89
CA VAL A 235 19.07 5.94 -21.83
C VAL A 235 18.46 6.13 -23.24
N ARG A 236 19.24 6.66 -24.19
CA ARG A 236 18.78 6.82 -25.57
C ARG A 236 18.55 5.47 -26.25
N GLN A 237 19.50 4.55 -26.12
CA GLN A 237 19.37 3.21 -26.72
C GLN A 237 18.21 2.43 -26.09
N LEU A 238 18.02 2.57 -24.79
CA LEU A 238 16.88 1.97 -24.09
C LEU A 238 15.55 2.52 -24.61
N ALA A 239 15.44 3.84 -24.74
CA ALA A 239 14.24 4.49 -25.29
C ALA A 239 14.00 4.05 -26.76
N GLU A 240 15.04 3.96 -27.57
CA GLU A 240 14.96 3.50 -28.95
C GLU A 240 14.42 2.07 -29.04
N GLY A 241 14.94 1.15 -28.20
CA GLY A 241 14.44 -0.23 -28.13
C GLY A 241 12.96 -0.32 -27.75
N VAL A 242 12.48 0.52 -26.83
CA VAL A 242 11.05 0.59 -26.45
C VAL A 242 10.20 1.12 -27.62
N LEU A 243 10.62 2.24 -28.23
CA LEU A 243 9.89 2.84 -29.32
C LEU A 243 9.80 1.92 -30.54
N ASP A 244 10.88 1.21 -30.85
CA ASP A 244 10.90 0.22 -31.93
C ASP A 244 9.97 -0.97 -31.66
N GLY A 245 9.95 -1.48 -30.42
CA GLY A 245 9.05 -2.55 -30.02
C GLY A 245 7.57 -2.18 -30.11
N LEU A 246 7.25 -0.90 -29.93
CA LEU A 246 5.86 -0.40 -29.96
C LEU A 246 5.47 0.25 -31.30
N ARG A 247 6.36 0.28 -32.29
CA ARG A 247 6.14 0.94 -33.59
C ARG A 247 4.91 0.41 -34.32
N GLU A 248 4.73 -0.90 -34.42
CA GLU A 248 3.57 -1.50 -35.07
C GLU A 248 2.23 -1.08 -34.42
N MET A 249 2.22 -0.99 -33.08
CA MET A 249 1.04 -0.52 -32.33
C MET A 249 0.77 0.96 -32.62
N ALA A 250 1.80 1.78 -32.63
CA ALA A 250 1.71 3.21 -32.91
C ALA A 250 1.22 3.46 -34.34
N ASP A 251 1.74 2.74 -35.34
CA ASP A 251 1.34 2.86 -36.75
C ASP A 251 -0.14 2.48 -36.94
N LYS A 252 -0.62 1.40 -36.31
CA LYS A 252 -2.04 1.02 -36.33
C LYS A 252 -2.95 2.11 -35.76
N LYS A 253 -2.46 2.87 -34.78
CA LYS A 253 -3.21 3.97 -34.16
C LYS A 253 -2.89 5.34 -34.74
N LYS A 254 -1.98 5.41 -35.70
CA LYS A 254 -1.50 6.65 -36.33
C LYS A 254 -0.87 7.63 -35.33
N VAL A 255 -0.14 7.10 -34.34
CA VAL A 255 0.58 7.87 -33.32
C VAL A 255 2.04 7.98 -33.74
N ARG A 256 2.57 9.20 -33.74
CA ARG A 256 3.99 9.45 -33.99
C ARG A 256 4.80 9.26 -32.74
N LEU A 257 5.89 8.47 -32.81
CA LEU A 257 6.85 8.26 -31.75
C LEU A 257 8.11 9.10 -32.00
N GLU A 258 8.55 9.80 -30.95
CA GLU A 258 9.74 10.67 -31.03
C GLU A 258 10.73 10.31 -29.88
N ASN A 259 12.00 10.10 -30.24
CA ASN A 259 13.10 9.97 -29.30
C ASN A 259 13.86 11.30 -29.20
N GLY A 260 13.64 12.05 -28.14
CA GLY A 260 14.33 13.30 -27.81
C GLY A 260 15.45 13.14 -26.77
N VAL A 261 15.82 11.91 -26.41
CA VAL A 261 16.89 11.65 -25.42
C VAL A 261 18.25 11.98 -26.02
N PRO A 262 19.15 12.73 -25.31
CA PRO A 262 20.52 12.99 -25.73
C PRO A 262 21.34 11.72 -25.93
N GLU A 263 22.29 11.72 -26.89
CA GLU A 263 23.06 10.52 -27.28
C GLU A 263 23.92 9.93 -26.16
N ASN A 264 24.53 10.77 -25.34
CA ASN A 264 25.52 10.36 -24.34
C ASN A 264 24.99 10.32 -22.91
N LEU A 265 23.65 10.23 -22.75
CA LEU A 265 23.04 10.21 -21.44
C LEU A 265 23.03 8.78 -20.89
N THR A 266 23.72 8.58 -19.77
CA THR A 266 23.77 7.29 -19.07
C THR A 266 23.15 7.37 -17.68
N LEU A 267 22.60 6.25 -17.21
CA LEU A 267 22.01 6.06 -15.87
C LEU A 267 22.51 4.74 -15.32
N TYR A 268 22.86 4.72 -14.03
CA TYR A 268 23.18 3.46 -13.32
C TYR A 268 21.87 2.83 -12.82
N ALA A 269 21.37 1.84 -13.58
CA ALA A 269 20.05 1.27 -13.37
C ALA A 269 19.97 -0.21 -13.79
N ASP A 270 18.91 -0.89 -13.37
CA ASP A 270 18.50 -2.17 -13.92
C ASP A 270 17.80 -1.94 -15.27
N SER A 271 18.51 -2.30 -16.35
CA SER A 271 18.04 -2.07 -17.72
C SER A 271 16.69 -2.72 -18.01
N GLN A 272 16.44 -3.92 -17.50
CA GLN A 272 15.20 -4.65 -17.75
C GLN A 272 14.01 -3.99 -17.05
N ARG A 273 14.19 -3.57 -15.81
CA ARG A 273 13.16 -2.87 -15.03
C ARG A 273 12.86 -1.49 -15.60
N LEU A 274 13.91 -0.75 -15.98
CA LEU A 274 13.75 0.56 -16.60
C LEU A 274 13.06 0.45 -17.97
N PHE A 275 13.41 -0.57 -18.78
CA PHE A 275 12.70 -0.88 -20.03
C PHE A 275 11.22 -1.15 -19.77
N GLN A 276 10.88 -1.96 -18.77
CA GLN A 276 9.49 -2.26 -18.40
C GLN A 276 8.72 -0.99 -18.01
N ALA A 277 9.32 -0.12 -17.20
CA ALA A 277 8.68 1.14 -16.80
C ALA A 277 8.43 2.06 -18.00
N LEU A 278 9.44 2.24 -18.86
CA LEU A 278 9.33 3.09 -20.03
C LEU A 278 8.34 2.53 -21.05
N ASN A 279 8.33 1.20 -21.26
CA ASN A 279 7.37 0.52 -22.12
C ASN A 279 5.92 0.77 -21.66
N ASN A 280 5.65 0.68 -20.36
CA ASN A 280 4.34 0.95 -19.79
C ASN A 280 3.89 2.40 -20.04
N LEU A 281 4.79 3.38 -19.93
CA LEU A 281 4.47 4.78 -20.17
C LEU A 281 4.20 5.05 -21.66
N VAL A 282 5.07 4.57 -22.56
CA VAL A 282 4.92 4.76 -24.01
C VAL A 282 3.66 4.06 -24.52
N GLU A 283 3.40 2.83 -24.07
CA GLU A 283 2.19 2.09 -24.39
C GLU A 283 0.92 2.83 -23.95
N ASN A 284 0.93 3.41 -22.73
CA ASN A 284 -0.17 4.25 -22.26
C ASN A 284 -0.34 5.50 -23.15
N GLY A 285 0.72 6.17 -23.53
CA GLY A 285 0.68 7.28 -24.46
C GLY A 285 0.07 6.90 -25.82
N ILE A 286 0.40 5.71 -26.36
CA ILE A 286 -0.20 5.20 -27.60
C ILE A 286 -1.69 4.82 -27.38
N LYS A 287 -2.06 4.29 -26.23
CA LYS A 287 -3.44 3.86 -25.96
C LYS A 287 -4.39 5.01 -25.71
N TYR A 288 -3.97 5.97 -24.90
CA TYR A 288 -4.82 7.00 -24.30
C TYR A 288 -4.45 8.43 -24.75
N GLY A 289 -3.21 8.63 -25.22
CA GLY A 289 -2.71 9.90 -25.68
C GLY A 289 -3.28 10.33 -27.03
N GLY A 290 -2.70 11.37 -27.58
CA GLY A 290 -3.14 11.95 -28.87
C GLY A 290 -2.42 11.36 -30.07
N ALA A 291 -1.92 12.24 -30.94
CA ALA A 291 -1.26 11.86 -32.17
C ALA A 291 0.29 11.75 -32.07
N CYS A 292 0.86 12.07 -30.89
CA CYS A 292 2.30 12.07 -30.70
C CYS A 292 2.65 11.61 -29.28
N VAL A 293 3.65 10.74 -29.15
CA VAL A 293 4.30 10.38 -27.89
C VAL A 293 5.79 10.65 -28.03
N ARG A 294 6.34 11.44 -27.12
CA ARG A 294 7.76 11.81 -27.08
C ARG A 294 8.41 11.30 -25.82
N VAL A 295 9.56 10.67 -25.95
CA VAL A 295 10.46 10.33 -24.84
C VAL A 295 11.61 11.33 -24.83
N SER A 296 11.85 11.97 -23.69
CA SER A 296 12.97 12.90 -23.51
C SER A 296 13.65 12.64 -22.17
N ALA A 297 14.88 13.08 -22.03
CA ALA A 297 15.57 13.00 -20.74
C ALA A 297 16.52 14.18 -20.59
N ALA A 298 16.65 14.66 -19.36
CA ALA A 298 17.56 15.73 -19.01
C ALA A 298 18.24 15.41 -17.67
N ASN A 299 19.48 15.88 -17.53
CA ASN A 299 20.18 15.80 -16.24
C ASN A 299 20.21 17.21 -15.62
N ALA A 300 19.63 17.34 -14.41
CA ALA A 300 19.58 18.59 -13.71
C ALA A 300 19.75 18.37 -12.21
N ASN A 301 20.56 19.20 -11.54
CA ASN A 301 20.75 19.18 -10.07
C ASN A 301 21.19 17.83 -9.47
N GLY A 302 21.92 17.00 -10.21
CA GLY A 302 22.34 15.66 -9.73
C GLY A 302 21.25 14.60 -9.85
N GLU A 303 20.19 14.87 -10.60
CA GLU A 303 19.12 13.91 -10.91
C GLU A 303 18.92 13.83 -12.43
N LEU A 304 18.63 12.64 -12.92
CA LEU A 304 18.19 12.39 -14.27
C LEU A 304 16.66 12.37 -14.28
N ASP A 305 16.05 13.26 -15.04
CA ASP A 305 14.60 13.29 -15.30
C ASP A 305 14.32 12.66 -16.67
N LEU A 306 13.69 11.48 -16.67
CA LEU A 306 13.19 10.79 -17.87
C LEU A 306 11.71 11.09 -18.02
N CYS A 307 11.33 11.74 -19.11
CA CYS A 307 9.97 12.20 -19.36
C CYS A 307 9.36 11.49 -20.57
N VAL A 308 8.10 11.05 -20.41
CA VAL A 308 7.25 10.59 -21.51
C VAL A 308 6.05 11.53 -21.61
N GLU A 309 5.95 12.21 -22.74
CA GLU A 309 4.94 13.22 -23.00
C GLU A 309 4.00 12.76 -24.11
N ASP A 310 2.70 12.98 -23.94
CA ASP A 310 1.68 12.82 -24.98
C ASP A 310 0.86 14.10 -25.16
N ASN A 311 0.25 14.26 -26.33
CA ASN A 311 -0.64 15.37 -26.66
C ASN A 311 -2.12 14.97 -26.68
N GLY A 312 -2.52 14.12 -25.76
CA GLY A 312 -3.87 13.57 -25.64
C GLY A 312 -4.87 14.45 -24.91
N PRO A 313 -5.95 13.86 -24.41
CA PRO A 313 -7.03 14.58 -23.73
C PRO A 313 -6.63 15.10 -22.35
N GLY A 314 -5.45 14.75 -21.85
CA GLY A 314 -5.02 15.10 -20.50
C GLY A 314 -5.78 14.37 -19.38
N ILE A 315 -5.39 14.66 -18.15
CA ILE A 315 -5.85 14.01 -16.93
C ILE A 315 -6.33 15.10 -15.97
N SER A 316 -7.44 14.86 -15.27
CA SER A 316 -7.92 15.81 -14.25
C SER A 316 -6.99 15.85 -13.04
N ALA A 317 -6.93 16.97 -12.32
CA ALA A 317 -6.08 17.14 -11.14
C ALA A 317 -6.37 16.05 -10.08
N GLU A 318 -7.64 15.76 -9.82
CA GLU A 318 -8.07 14.71 -8.88
C GLU A 318 -7.58 13.30 -9.29
N ALA A 319 -7.50 13.04 -10.59
CA ALA A 319 -7.00 11.77 -11.09
C ALA A 319 -5.46 11.71 -11.08
N CYS A 320 -4.75 12.83 -11.25
CA CYS A 320 -3.29 12.91 -11.18
C CYS A 320 -2.75 12.41 -9.84
N ASP A 321 -3.42 12.72 -8.74
CA ASP A 321 -3.03 12.27 -7.39
C ASP A 321 -3.12 10.76 -7.21
N ARG A 322 -4.03 10.12 -7.97
CA ARG A 322 -4.38 8.71 -7.82
C ARG A 322 -3.89 7.80 -8.94
N ILE A 323 -3.39 8.36 -10.05
CA ILE A 323 -3.12 7.60 -11.28
C ILE A 323 -2.06 6.50 -11.10
N PHE A 324 -1.23 6.60 -10.08
CA PHE A 324 -0.24 5.58 -9.71
C PHE A 324 -0.77 4.54 -8.70
N GLU A 325 -2.05 4.65 -8.27
CA GLU A 325 -2.69 3.62 -7.44
C GLU A 325 -2.93 2.35 -8.26
N ARG A 326 -2.89 1.19 -7.60
CA ARG A 326 -3.15 -0.10 -8.25
C ARG A 326 -4.60 -0.18 -8.70
N PHE A 327 -4.84 -0.69 -9.92
CA PHE A 327 -6.16 -0.82 -10.55
C PHE A 327 -6.91 0.49 -10.78
N PHE A 328 -6.30 1.64 -10.52
CA PHE A 328 -6.92 2.93 -10.79
C PHE A 328 -7.05 3.16 -12.30
N ARG A 329 -8.19 3.69 -12.71
CA ARG A 329 -8.52 4.05 -14.09
C ARG A 329 -9.42 5.26 -14.11
N VAL A 330 -9.08 6.26 -14.89
CA VAL A 330 -9.88 7.49 -15.06
C VAL A 330 -11.25 7.17 -15.68
N ASP A 331 -11.25 6.30 -16.70
CA ASP A 331 -12.47 5.78 -17.35
C ASP A 331 -12.39 4.24 -17.39
N LYS A 332 -13.22 3.60 -16.55
CA LYS A 332 -13.25 2.14 -16.41
C LYS A 332 -13.76 1.44 -17.68
N ALA A 333 -14.71 2.05 -18.41
CA ALA A 333 -15.31 1.45 -19.61
C ALA A 333 -14.32 1.49 -20.78
N ARG A 334 -13.84 2.65 -21.12
CA ARG A 334 -12.88 2.87 -22.22
C ARG A 334 -11.56 2.10 -21.99
N SER A 335 -11.09 2.08 -20.74
CA SER A 335 -9.85 1.38 -20.40
C SER A 335 -9.96 -0.14 -20.54
N ARG A 336 -11.17 -0.71 -20.28
CA ARG A 336 -11.43 -2.15 -20.49
C ARG A 336 -11.39 -2.52 -21.96
N GLU A 337 -11.95 -1.70 -22.84
CA GLU A 337 -11.93 -1.92 -24.29
C GLU A 337 -10.50 -1.86 -24.86
N LEU A 338 -9.65 -1.00 -24.32
CA LEU A 338 -8.26 -0.85 -24.72
C LEU A 338 -7.29 -1.84 -24.06
N GLY A 339 -7.81 -2.75 -23.24
CA GLY A 339 -7.01 -3.82 -22.60
C GLY A 339 -6.15 -3.36 -21.42
N GLY A 340 -6.41 -2.20 -20.83
CA GLY A 340 -5.66 -1.71 -19.67
C GLY A 340 -5.94 -2.57 -18.42
N THR A 341 -4.90 -2.93 -17.67
CA THR A 341 -4.98 -3.65 -16.39
C THR A 341 -5.18 -2.70 -15.21
N GLY A 342 -4.69 -1.47 -15.30
CA GLY A 342 -4.61 -0.50 -14.21
C GLY A 342 -3.42 -0.77 -13.27
N LEU A 343 -2.50 -1.66 -13.67
CA LEU A 343 -1.29 -1.97 -12.90
C LEU A 343 -0.03 -1.30 -13.49
N GLY A 344 -0.03 -0.98 -14.77
CA GLY A 344 1.17 -0.48 -15.46
C GLY A 344 1.79 0.76 -14.80
N LEU A 345 1.00 1.76 -14.40
CA LEU A 345 1.53 2.96 -13.74
C LEU A 345 1.99 2.69 -12.30
N SER A 346 1.37 1.76 -11.59
CA SER A 346 1.86 1.34 -10.28
C SER A 346 3.20 0.59 -10.38
N ILE A 347 3.41 -0.20 -11.43
CA ILE A 347 4.70 -0.82 -11.76
C ILE A 347 5.74 0.26 -12.04
N VAL A 348 5.41 1.27 -12.86
CA VAL A 348 6.30 2.41 -13.14
C VAL A 348 6.77 3.07 -11.84
N LYS A 349 5.83 3.44 -10.96
CA LYS A 349 6.15 4.05 -9.67
C LYS A 349 7.07 3.17 -8.83
N HIS A 350 6.79 1.88 -8.77
CA HIS A 350 7.56 0.93 -7.94
C HIS A 350 8.98 0.74 -8.48
N VAL A 351 9.12 0.57 -9.80
CA VAL A 351 10.44 0.50 -10.45
C VAL A 351 11.25 1.75 -10.16
N THR A 352 10.65 2.94 -10.30
CA THR A 352 11.34 4.21 -10.03
C THR A 352 11.79 4.31 -8.57
N GLN A 353 10.93 3.93 -7.62
CA GLN A 353 11.25 3.91 -6.19
C GLN A 353 12.37 2.93 -5.82
N LEU A 354 12.41 1.73 -6.43
CA LEU A 354 13.49 0.77 -6.23
C LEU A 354 14.86 1.31 -6.66
N HIS A 355 14.88 2.21 -7.65
CA HIS A 355 16.08 2.91 -8.08
C HIS A 355 16.38 4.18 -7.25
N GLY A 356 15.67 4.40 -6.13
CA GLY A 356 15.83 5.58 -5.28
C GLY A 356 15.23 6.86 -5.85
N GLY A 357 14.43 6.75 -6.91
CA GLY A 357 13.83 7.85 -7.63
C GLY A 357 12.37 8.13 -7.26
N THR A 358 11.75 9.10 -7.97
CA THR A 358 10.34 9.45 -7.82
C THR A 358 9.63 9.52 -9.16
N ALA A 359 8.35 9.07 -9.20
CA ALA A 359 7.49 9.19 -10.36
C ALA A 359 6.42 10.26 -10.11
N ARG A 360 6.24 11.18 -11.06
CA ARG A 360 5.23 12.23 -11.02
C ARG A 360 4.55 12.40 -12.37
N VAL A 361 3.38 13.03 -12.39
CA VAL A 361 2.64 13.37 -13.60
C VAL A 361 2.28 14.85 -13.58
N GLU A 362 2.41 15.49 -14.72
CA GLU A 362 1.94 16.85 -14.97
C GLU A 362 0.96 16.79 -16.13
N SER A 363 -0.28 17.23 -15.90
CA SER A 363 -1.30 17.18 -16.95
C SER A 363 -2.35 18.25 -16.75
N THR A 364 -2.86 18.74 -17.89
CA THR A 364 -4.01 19.63 -17.93
C THR A 364 -5.00 19.07 -18.95
N LEU A 365 -6.28 19.07 -18.62
CA LEU A 365 -7.33 18.60 -19.52
C LEU A 365 -7.24 19.33 -20.87
N GLY A 366 -7.20 18.56 -21.96
CA GLY A 366 -7.08 19.05 -23.33
C GLY A 366 -5.66 19.38 -23.79
N GLN A 367 -4.63 19.25 -22.94
CA GLN A 367 -3.25 19.58 -23.28
C GLN A 367 -2.27 18.40 -23.24
N GLY A 368 -2.77 17.19 -22.96
CA GLY A 368 -1.95 15.99 -22.85
C GLY A 368 -1.44 15.75 -21.44
N ALA A 369 -0.51 14.82 -21.32
CA ALA A 369 0.14 14.45 -20.06
C ALA A 369 1.64 14.24 -20.22
N SER A 370 2.41 14.61 -19.19
CA SER A 370 3.85 14.41 -19.09
C SER A 370 4.13 13.58 -17.83
N PHE A 371 4.67 12.38 -18.02
CA PHE A 371 5.08 11.49 -16.94
C PHE A 371 6.58 11.61 -16.73
N HIS A 372 6.99 11.97 -15.52
CA HIS A 372 8.37 12.19 -15.13
C HIS A 372 8.86 11.12 -14.19
N LEU A 373 10.00 10.52 -14.50
CA LEU A 373 10.72 9.58 -13.67
C LEU A 373 12.07 10.18 -13.30
N THR A 374 12.23 10.60 -12.06
CA THR A 374 13.50 11.18 -11.60
C THR A 374 14.35 10.11 -10.93
N PHE A 375 15.62 10.06 -11.23
CA PHE A 375 16.58 9.11 -10.70
C PHE A 375 17.80 9.85 -10.15
N PRO A 376 18.33 9.50 -8.96
CA PRO A 376 19.57 10.06 -8.46
C PRO A 376 20.72 9.66 -9.37
N THR A 377 21.54 10.62 -9.77
CA THR A 377 22.81 10.33 -10.46
C THR A 377 23.93 10.33 -9.44
N PRO A 378 24.86 9.36 -9.47
CA PRO A 378 26.04 9.37 -8.59
C PRO A 378 26.75 10.71 -8.75
N GLN A 379 27.00 11.41 -7.65
CA GLN A 379 27.89 12.55 -7.68
C GLN A 379 29.29 12.04 -8.02
N THR A 380 29.80 12.40 -9.20
CA THR A 380 31.18 12.16 -9.62
C THR A 380 32.15 12.94 -8.77
#